data_6da2fcb2b3e696ebb2e00f0b5edd9091
#
_entry.id   6da2fcb2b3e696ebb2e00f0b5edd9091
#
_cell.length_a   1.000
_cell.length_b   1.000
_cell.length_c   1.000
_cell.angle_alpha   90.00
_cell.angle_beta   90.00
_cell.angle_gamma   90.00
#
_symmetry.space_group_name_H-M   'P 1'
#
loop_
_entity.id
_entity.type
_entity.pdbx_description
1 polymer ?
#
loop_
_entity_poly.entity_id
_entity_poly.type
_entity_poly.pdbx_seq_one_letter_code
_entity_poly.pdbx_strand_id
1 'polypeptide(L)'
;AGMDLLVAADPKLAFARIITIFHGKPPEILGVSEDLVIGEGGVIGDGCSIHPRVTIGSHCRIGNGVTLHPGVVLGNRVTVGDGTTIFSNVSVYDDCEIGARCRIHSGVVIGADGFGFTPDENGHQVKFLHLGRVVLEDEVEIGANCCVDRAGFGETRIHRGAKFDNLIQIGHNCEIGDDTVVAALTGFSGGTKVGRNAIVAGQVGTNQHISIGDRAIVTARTGVTKSVEPGRIVGGLPVQDHMKWRRLQALIARLPELFDRVKRLERSSDKEN
;
A
#
# COMPACT_ATOMS: atom_id res chain seq x y z
N ALA A 1 -22.47 -23.17 -35.37
CA ALA A 1 -21.23 -23.74 -34.84
C ALA A 1 -21.40 -23.85 -33.33
N GLY A 2 -21.37 -25.10 -32.80
CA GLY A 2 -21.36 -25.31 -31.35
C GLY A 2 -20.09 -24.73 -30.77
N MET A 3 -20.24 -23.98 -29.69
CA MET A 3 -19.10 -23.42 -28.92
C MET A 3 -18.87 -24.35 -27.73
N ASP A 4 -17.66 -24.88 -27.59
CA ASP A 4 -17.29 -25.64 -26.41
C ASP A 4 -17.20 -24.72 -25.20
N LEU A 5 -17.94 -25.05 -24.16
CA LEU A 5 -18.01 -24.24 -22.93
C LEU A 5 -17.35 -25.00 -21.78
N LEU A 6 -16.45 -24.29 -21.06
CA LEU A 6 -15.94 -24.72 -19.77
C LEU A 6 -16.79 -24.08 -18.67
N VAL A 7 -17.44 -24.90 -17.85
CA VAL A 7 -18.27 -24.43 -16.72
C VAL A 7 -17.46 -24.55 -15.42
N ALA A 8 -17.40 -23.49 -14.64
CA ALA A 8 -16.71 -23.46 -13.35
C ALA A 8 -17.56 -22.74 -12.30
N ALA A 9 -17.42 -23.11 -11.04
CA ALA A 9 -18.09 -22.44 -9.91
C ALA A 9 -17.69 -20.97 -9.78
N ASP A 10 -16.43 -20.64 -10.03
CA ASP A 10 -15.91 -19.29 -10.18
C ASP A 10 -15.18 -19.16 -11.53
N PRO A 11 -15.85 -18.62 -12.55
CA PRO A 11 -15.28 -18.47 -13.88
C PRO A 11 -14.05 -17.53 -13.92
N LYS A 12 -14.01 -16.48 -13.08
CA LYS A 12 -12.89 -15.54 -13.03
C LYS A 12 -11.65 -16.21 -12.46
N LEU A 13 -11.79 -16.94 -11.37
CA LEU A 13 -10.70 -17.72 -10.78
C LEU A 13 -10.20 -18.82 -11.72
N ALA A 14 -11.12 -19.56 -12.36
CA ALA A 14 -10.79 -20.60 -13.32
C ALA A 14 -9.99 -20.01 -14.51
N PHE A 15 -10.43 -18.88 -15.05
CA PHE A 15 -9.76 -18.20 -16.15
C PHE A 15 -8.35 -17.70 -15.75
N ALA A 16 -8.20 -17.13 -14.55
CA ALA A 16 -6.88 -16.73 -14.05
C ALA A 16 -5.91 -17.92 -13.96
N ARG A 17 -6.37 -19.06 -13.47
CA ARG A 17 -5.56 -20.30 -13.40
C ARG A 17 -5.21 -20.83 -14.80
N ILE A 18 -6.14 -20.80 -15.73
CA ILE A 18 -5.91 -21.21 -17.13
C ILE A 18 -4.83 -20.32 -17.78
N ILE A 19 -4.93 -19.00 -17.63
CA ILE A 19 -3.91 -18.07 -18.14
C ILE A 19 -2.55 -18.42 -17.55
N THR A 20 -2.47 -18.69 -16.25
CA THR A 20 -1.20 -19.06 -15.59
C THR A 20 -0.62 -20.36 -16.17
N ILE A 21 -1.45 -21.36 -16.47
CA ILE A 21 -1.00 -22.63 -17.06
C ILE A 21 -0.44 -22.42 -18.47
N PHE A 22 -1.10 -21.63 -19.30
CA PHE A 22 -0.71 -21.45 -20.71
C PHE A 22 0.35 -20.36 -20.93
N HIS A 23 0.43 -19.36 -20.07
CA HIS A 23 1.29 -18.19 -20.25
C HIS A 23 2.26 -17.95 -19.09
N GLY A 24 2.10 -18.65 -17.97
CA GLY A 24 3.05 -18.59 -16.85
C GLY A 24 4.36 -19.22 -17.29
N LYS A 25 5.34 -18.38 -17.62
CA LYS A 25 6.70 -18.84 -17.89
C LYS A 25 7.45 -18.97 -16.57
N PRO A 26 8.20 -20.07 -16.35
CA PRO A 26 9.15 -20.10 -15.25
C PRO A 26 10.14 -18.96 -15.43
N PRO A 27 10.63 -18.35 -14.34
CA PRO A 27 11.66 -17.31 -14.44
C PRO A 27 12.90 -17.90 -15.15
N GLU A 28 13.44 -17.15 -16.11
CA GLU A 28 14.69 -17.50 -16.77
C GLU A 28 15.83 -17.26 -15.78
N ILE A 29 16.67 -18.27 -15.56
CA ILE A 29 17.84 -18.16 -14.68
C ILE A 29 19.00 -17.61 -15.51
N LEU A 30 19.29 -16.32 -15.35
CA LEU A 30 20.35 -15.61 -16.07
C LEU A 30 21.69 -15.66 -15.33
N GLY A 31 21.71 -16.07 -14.06
CA GLY A 31 22.88 -15.98 -13.20
C GLY A 31 23.14 -14.58 -12.69
N VAL A 32 24.34 -14.32 -12.22
CA VAL A 32 24.76 -13.04 -11.63
C VAL A 32 25.59 -12.27 -12.66
N SER A 33 25.15 -11.03 -12.95
CA SER A 33 25.84 -10.14 -13.88
C SER A 33 27.24 -9.75 -13.36
N GLU A 34 28.21 -9.61 -14.27
CA GLU A 34 29.54 -9.10 -13.95
C GLU A 34 29.54 -7.63 -13.52
N ASP A 35 28.48 -6.87 -13.90
CA ASP A 35 28.29 -5.46 -13.50
C ASP A 35 27.65 -5.31 -12.10
N LEU A 36 27.48 -6.40 -11.35
CA LEU A 36 26.96 -6.34 -9.99
C LEU A 36 27.95 -5.59 -9.08
N VAL A 37 27.43 -4.62 -8.33
CA VAL A 37 28.15 -4.03 -7.19
C VAL A 37 27.57 -4.63 -5.92
N ILE A 38 28.39 -5.32 -5.14
CA ILE A 38 27.98 -5.94 -3.85
C ILE A 38 28.94 -5.53 -2.75
N GLY A 39 28.37 -5.10 -1.60
CA GLY A 39 29.13 -4.74 -0.41
C GLY A 39 29.66 -5.94 0.37
N GLU A 40 30.49 -5.68 1.36
CA GLU A 40 31.10 -6.69 2.21
C GLU A 40 30.04 -7.56 2.90
N GLY A 41 30.30 -8.86 3.00
CA GLY A 41 29.43 -9.81 3.71
C GLY A 41 28.08 -10.05 3.06
N GLY A 42 27.88 -9.59 1.82
CA GLY A 42 26.68 -9.91 1.06
C GLY A 42 26.65 -11.38 0.63
N VAL A 43 25.48 -12.02 0.73
CA VAL A 43 25.25 -13.42 0.36
C VAL A 43 24.13 -13.50 -0.64
N ILE A 44 24.35 -14.23 -1.75
CA ILE A 44 23.34 -14.49 -2.79
C ILE A 44 23.12 -16.01 -2.86
N GLY A 45 21.85 -16.42 -2.78
CA GLY A 45 21.43 -17.81 -2.89
C GLY A 45 21.53 -18.38 -4.30
N ASP A 46 21.17 -19.63 -4.44
CA ASP A 46 21.25 -20.37 -5.69
C ASP A 46 20.13 -20.00 -6.66
N GLY A 47 20.39 -20.15 -7.98
CA GLY A 47 19.38 -19.95 -9.03
C GLY A 47 18.89 -18.53 -9.20
N CYS A 48 19.62 -17.53 -8.75
CA CYS A 48 19.26 -16.13 -8.86
C CYS A 48 19.50 -15.58 -10.27
N SER A 49 18.73 -14.54 -10.63
CA SER A 49 18.91 -13.73 -11.84
C SER A 49 19.20 -12.28 -11.43
N ILE A 50 20.46 -11.92 -11.36
CA ILE A 50 20.89 -10.56 -10.99
C ILE A 50 21.35 -9.83 -12.25
N HIS A 51 20.55 -8.87 -12.67
CA HIS A 51 20.77 -8.12 -13.90
C HIS A 51 21.89 -7.06 -13.77
N PRO A 52 22.36 -6.50 -14.90
CA PRO A 52 23.35 -5.41 -14.89
C PRO A 52 22.88 -4.18 -14.11
N ARG A 53 23.83 -3.44 -13.54
CA ARG A 53 23.60 -2.21 -12.76
C ARG A 53 22.76 -2.40 -11.50
N VAL A 54 22.72 -3.58 -10.94
CA VAL A 54 22.21 -3.84 -9.60
C VAL A 54 23.28 -3.46 -8.59
N THR A 55 22.86 -2.78 -7.51
CA THR A 55 23.73 -2.46 -6.38
C THR A 55 23.16 -3.09 -5.11
N ILE A 56 23.96 -3.85 -4.40
CA ILE A 56 23.62 -4.51 -3.13
C ILE A 56 24.59 -4.00 -2.06
N GLY A 57 24.05 -3.43 -0.99
CA GLY A 57 24.83 -2.95 0.16
C GLY A 57 25.49 -4.07 0.96
N SER A 58 26.17 -3.69 2.03
CA SER A 58 26.88 -4.62 2.89
C SER A 58 25.94 -5.47 3.75
N HIS A 59 26.34 -6.72 4.01
CA HIS A 59 25.64 -7.68 4.88
C HIS A 59 24.20 -8.01 4.44
N CYS A 60 23.88 -7.86 3.16
CA CYS A 60 22.61 -8.26 2.59
C CYS A 60 22.51 -9.78 2.46
N ARG A 61 21.28 -10.29 2.53
CA ARG A 61 20.97 -11.72 2.33
C ARG A 61 19.91 -11.85 1.25
N ILE A 62 20.31 -12.41 0.11
CA ILE A 62 19.41 -12.68 -1.02
C ILE A 62 19.17 -14.18 -1.06
N GLY A 63 17.90 -14.57 -0.98
CA GLY A 63 17.44 -15.97 -0.99
C GLY A 63 17.62 -16.63 -2.35
N ASN A 64 17.16 -17.87 -2.47
CA ASN A 64 17.25 -18.66 -3.69
C ASN A 64 16.23 -18.21 -4.74
N GLY A 65 16.60 -18.29 -6.03
CA GLY A 65 15.67 -17.99 -7.14
C GLY A 65 15.20 -16.54 -7.19
N VAL A 66 15.87 -15.62 -6.53
CA VAL A 66 15.54 -14.19 -6.56
C VAL A 66 15.91 -13.58 -7.91
N THR A 67 15.02 -12.72 -8.42
CA THR A 67 15.29 -11.92 -9.63
C THR A 67 15.39 -10.45 -9.27
N LEU A 68 16.55 -9.83 -9.52
CA LEU A 68 16.77 -8.39 -9.39
C LEU A 68 16.97 -7.78 -10.78
N HIS A 69 16.03 -6.96 -11.24
CA HIS A 69 16.08 -6.31 -12.54
C HIS A 69 17.05 -5.11 -12.57
N PRO A 70 17.41 -4.59 -13.76
CA PRO A 70 18.38 -3.51 -13.89
C PRO A 70 18.05 -2.28 -13.04
N GLY A 71 19.08 -1.72 -12.40
CA GLY A 71 18.95 -0.49 -11.62
C GLY A 71 18.32 -0.65 -10.24
N VAL A 72 18.13 -1.88 -9.76
CA VAL A 72 17.73 -2.14 -8.37
C VAL A 72 18.87 -1.74 -7.43
N VAL A 73 18.52 -1.02 -6.36
CA VAL A 73 19.44 -0.62 -5.29
C VAL A 73 18.94 -1.16 -3.97
N LEU A 74 19.70 -2.01 -3.33
CA LEU A 74 19.48 -2.49 -1.97
C LEU A 74 20.49 -1.83 -1.04
N GLY A 75 20.02 -1.19 0.02
CA GLY A 75 20.85 -0.65 1.10
C GLY A 75 21.55 -1.72 1.90
N ASN A 76 22.11 -1.37 3.05
CA ASN A 76 22.83 -2.32 3.89
C ASN A 76 21.87 -3.19 4.71
N ARG A 77 22.26 -4.43 5.01
CA ARG A 77 21.50 -5.36 5.86
C ARG A 77 20.08 -5.67 5.38
N VAL A 78 19.83 -5.50 4.08
CA VAL A 78 18.55 -5.87 3.48
C VAL A 78 18.46 -7.39 3.33
N THR A 79 17.30 -7.95 3.65
CA THR A 79 17.00 -9.36 3.42
C THR A 79 15.92 -9.49 2.35
N VAL A 80 16.12 -10.38 1.37
CA VAL A 80 15.14 -10.72 0.33
C VAL A 80 14.93 -12.23 0.33
N GLY A 81 13.70 -12.66 0.54
CA GLY A 81 13.28 -14.07 0.59
C GLY A 81 13.23 -14.74 -0.78
N ASP A 82 13.17 -16.07 -0.76
CA ASP A 82 13.24 -16.95 -1.92
C ASP A 82 12.17 -16.63 -2.98
N GLY A 83 12.54 -16.72 -4.26
CA GLY A 83 11.64 -16.56 -5.39
C GLY A 83 11.05 -15.16 -5.58
N THR A 84 11.54 -14.17 -4.86
CA THR A 84 11.07 -12.78 -4.96
C THR A 84 11.61 -12.13 -6.23
N THR A 85 10.77 -11.35 -6.89
CA THR A 85 11.12 -10.56 -8.08
C THR A 85 11.04 -9.07 -7.76
N ILE A 86 12.14 -8.37 -7.94
CA ILE A 86 12.25 -6.92 -7.78
C ILE A 86 12.52 -6.30 -9.14
N PHE A 87 11.57 -5.51 -9.64
CA PHE A 87 11.63 -4.90 -10.96
C PHE A 87 12.55 -3.67 -11.00
N SER A 88 12.79 -3.18 -12.21
CA SER A 88 13.79 -2.12 -12.46
C SER A 88 13.58 -0.86 -11.64
N ASN A 89 14.70 -0.26 -11.21
CA ASN A 89 14.74 1.02 -10.49
C ASN A 89 14.00 1.03 -9.14
N VAL A 90 13.86 -0.11 -8.49
CA VAL A 90 13.39 -0.19 -7.11
C VAL A 90 14.53 0.17 -6.18
N SER A 91 14.22 0.95 -5.13
CA SER A 91 15.16 1.31 -4.07
C SER A 91 14.68 0.78 -2.73
N VAL A 92 15.52 0.02 -2.05
CA VAL A 92 15.26 -0.52 -0.71
C VAL A 92 16.32 0.03 0.24
N TYR A 93 15.89 0.74 1.27
CA TYR A 93 16.78 1.33 2.27
C TYR A 93 17.26 0.30 3.29
N ASP A 94 18.25 0.69 4.07
CA ASP A 94 18.91 -0.15 5.08
C ASP A 94 17.92 -0.83 6.04
N ASP A 95 18.26 -2.05 6.48
CA ASP A 95 17.58 -2.84 7.49
C ASP A 95 16.19 -3.37 7.10
N CYS A 96 15.73 -3.16 5.86
CA CYS A 96 14.43 -3.62 5.41
C CYS A 96 14.42 -5.13 5.12
N GLU A 97 13.27 -5.76 5.35
CA GLU A 97 13.05 -7.19 5.09
C GLU A 97 11.95 -7.36 4.04
N ILE A 98 12.21 -8.17 3.01
CA ILE A 98 11.25 -8.56 1.99
C ILE A 98 11.14 -10.08 2.02
N GLY A 99 9.95 -10.60 2.24
CA GLY A 99 9.62 -12.02 2.31
C GLY A 99 9.80 -12.77 1.00
N ALA A 100 9.41 -14.02 0.99
CA ALA A 100 9.49 -14.90 -0.17
C ALA A 100 8.35 -14.66 -1.18
N ARG A 101 8.61 -14.95 -2.46
CA ARG A 101 7.63 -14.86 -3.56
C ARG A 101 6.93 -13.51 -3.69
N CYS A 102 7.56 -12.45 -3.23
CA CYS A 102 7.08 -11.08 -3.40
C CYS A 102 7.30 -10.60 -4.84
N ARG A 103 6.50 -9.62 -5.26
CA ARG A 103 6.64 -8.92 -6.54
C ARG A 103 6.65 -7.43 -6.29
N ILE A 104 7.78 -6.79 -6.51
CA ILE A 104 7.97 -5.35 -6.26
C ILE A 104 8.17 -4.66 -7.59
N HIS A 105 7.17 -3.92 -8.05
CA HIS A 105 7.17 -3.31 -9.37
C HIS A 105 8.07 -2.07 -9.47
N SER A 106 8.35 -1.66 -10.70
CA SER A 106 9.33 -0.60 -11.01
C SER A 106 9.08 0.71 -10.28
N GLY A 107 10.16 1.34 -9.83
CA GLY A 107 10.13 2.64 -9.19
C GLY A 107 9.61 2.65 -7.74
N VAL A 108 9.35 1.50 -7.14
CA VAL A 108 8.95 1.39 -5.72
C VAL A 108 10.11 1.82 -4.83
N VAL A 109 9.79 2.56 -3.76
CA VAL A 109 10.73 2.93 -2.70
C VAL A 109 10.29 2.32 -1.39
N ILE A 110 11.17 1.53 -0.76
CA ILE A 110 10.90 0.86 0.51
C ILE A 110 11.88 1.36 1.56
N GLY A 111 11.37 1.87 2.68
CA GLY A 111 12.16 2.26 3.84
C GLY A 111 12.67 3.70 3.82
N ALA A 112 12.13 4.58 2.97
CA ALA A 112 12.36 6.01 3.09
C ALA A 112 11.84 6.56 4.44
N ASP A 113 12.39 7.68 4.90
CA ASP A 113 11.88 8.35 6.11
C ASP A 113 10.42 8.76 5.94
N GLY A 114 9.62 8.55 6.97
CA GLY A 114 8.27 9.07 7.04
C GLY A 114 8.23 10.59 7.21
N PHE A 115 7.04 11.17 7.07
CA PHE A 115 6.81 12.60 7.28
C PHE A 115 6.72 12.89 8.77
N GLY A 116 7.85 13.24 9.36
CA GLY A 116 7.98 13.56 10.79
C GLY A 116 8.75 14.86 11.01
N PHE A 117 8.04 15.91 11.40
CA PHE A 117 8.61 17.23 11.73
C PHE A 117 7.87 17.83 12.93
N THR A 118 8.59 18.61 13.73
CA THR A 118 8.03 19.39 14.84
C THR A 118 8.62 20.79 14.83
N PRO A 119 7.83 21.84 15.08
CA PRO A 119 8.38 23.19 15.16
C PRO A 119 9.21 23.38 16.44
N ASP A 120 10.34 24.06 16.30
CA ASP A 120 11.09 24.62 17.42
C ASP A 120 10.41 25.90 17.99
N GLU A 121 11.06 26.53 18.96
CA GLU A 121 10.57 27.79 19.61
C GLU A 121 10.43 28.96 18.62
N ASN A 122 11.10 28.91 17.47
CA ASN A 122 11.05 29.95 16.43
C ASN A 122 10.09 29.57 15.27
N GLY A 123 9.46 28.39 15.33
CA GLY A 123 8.58 27.88 14.31
C GLY A 123 9.29 27.16 13.13
N HIS A 124 10.60 26.93 13.20
CA HIS A 124 11.33 26.16 12.21
C HIS A 124 11.06 24.66 12.39
N GLN A 125 10.89 23.96 11.28
CA GLN A 125 10.59 22.53 11.28
C GLN A 125 11.86 21.71 11.54
N VAL A 126 11.91 21.06 12.69
CA VAL A 126 12.97 20.12 13.07
C VAL A 126 12.55 18.72 12.66
N LYS A 127 13.43 18.01 11.93
CA LYS A 127 13.16 16.66 11.45
C LYS A 127 13.17 15.65 12.60
N PHE A 128 12.12 14.84 12.68
CA PHE A 128 12.09 13.64 13.51
C PHE A 128 12.71 12.48 12.73
N LEU A 129 13.82 11.92 13.22
CA LEU A 129 14.51 10.81 12.57
C LEU A 129 13.71 9.52 12.70
N HIS A 130 13.58 8.80 11.57
CA HIS A 130 12.96 7.50 11.55
C HIS A 130 14.04 6.41 11.65
N LEU A 131 14.06 5.71 12.78
CA LEU A 131 15.09 4.72 13.13
C LEU A 131 14.62 3.28 12.96
N GLY A 132 13.35 3.09 12.62
CA GLY A 132 12.76 1.78 12.37
C GLY A 132 13.01 1.28 10.96
N ARG A 133 12.29 0.25 10.57
CA ARG A 133 12.44 -0.44 9.29
C ARG A 133 11.10 -0.75 8.64
N VAL A 134 11.15 -1.35 7.44
CA VAL A 134 9.99 -1.94 6.76
C VAL A 134 10.15 -3.46 6.74
N VAL A 135 9.05 -4.16 6.99
CA VAL A 135 8.95 -5.62 6.86
C VAL A 135 7.78 -5.94 5.92
N LEU A 136 8.09 -6.57 4.79
CA LEU A 136 7.12 -7.18 3.89
C LEU A 136 7.17 -8.69 4.13
N GLU A 137 6.02 -9.28 4.44
CA GLU A 137 5.92 -10.74 4.56
C GLU A 137 5.80 -11.40 3.18
N ASP A 138 5.63 -12.72 3.16
CA ASP A 138 5.59 -13.51 1.93
C ASP A 138 4.44 -13.10 0.99
N GLU A 139 4.65 -13.31 -0.31
CA GLU A 139 3.60 -13.17 -1.34
C GLU A 139 2.99 -11.76 -1.46
N VAL A 140 3.65 -10.74 -0.91
CA VAL A 140 3.24 -9.34 -1.07
C VAL A 140 3.52 -8.89 -2.51
N GLU A 141 2.57 -8.13 -3.09
CA GLU A 141 2.77 -7.48 -4.38
C GLU A 141 2.57 -5.97 -4.25
N ILE A 142 3.56 -5.20 -4.69
CA ILE A 142 3.53 -3.73 -4.63
C ILE A 142 3.65 -3.17 -6.04
N GLY A 143 2.62 -2.45 -6.47
CA GLY A 143 2.52 -1.81 -7.78
C GLY A 143 3.55 -0.70 -7.99
N ALA A 144 3.68 -0.25 -9.24
CA ALA A 144 4.72 0.70 -9.62
C ALA A 144 4.61 2.06 -8.90
N ASN A 145 5.78 2.63 -8.58
CA ASN A 145 5.92 3.94 -7.94
C ASN A 145 5.19 4.08 -6.58
N CYS A 146 4.98 2.98 -5.87
CA CYS A 146 4.53 3.03 -4.48
C CYS A 146 5.69 3.40 -3.56
N CYS A 147 5.35 4.03 -2.42
CA CYS A 147 6.29 4.33 -1.36
C CYS A 147 5.83 3.69 -0.05
N VAL A 148 6.76 3.03 0.65
CA VAL A 148 6.53 2.44 1.98
C VAL A 148 7.55 3.05 2.94
N ASP A 149 7.07 3.93 3.82
CA ASP A 149 7.93 4.62 4.76
C ASP A 149 8.35 3.70 5.91
N ARG A 150 9.59 3.87 6.38
CA ARG A 150 10.05 3.20 7.60
C ARG A 150 9.34 3.73 8.84
N ALA A 151 9.24 2.94 9.86
CA ALA A 151 8.72 3.37 11.14
C ALA A 151 9.64 4.40 11.82
N GLY A 152 9.06 5.27 12.64
CA GLY A 152 9.84 6.10 13.56
C GLY A 152 10.65 5.23 14.50
N PHE A 153 9.99 4.29 15.15
CA PHE A 153 10.57 3.19 15.94
C PHE A 153 9.84 1.89 15.63
N GLY A 154 10.55 0.76 15.71
CA GLY A 154 9.98 -0.54 15.38
C GLY A 154 9.85 -0.73 13.85
N GLU A 155 8.66 -1.04 13.37
CA GLU A 155 8.49 -1.38 11.96
C GLU A 155 7.17 -0.89 11.35
N THR A 156 7.20 -0.61 10.06
CA THR A 156 6.04 -0.58 9.16
C THR A 156 5.92 -1.98 8.58
N ARG A 157 4.78 -2.63 8.76
CA ARG A 157 4.61 -4.05 8.40
C ARG A 157 3.50 -4.26 7.41
N ILE A 158 3.79 -5.05 6.38
CA ILE A 158 2.82 -5.52 5.40
C ILE A 158 2.77 -7.04 5.48
N HIS A 159 1.62 -7.57 5.88
CA HIS A 159 1.42 -8.99 6.09
C HIS A 159 1.23 -9.76 4.79
N ARG A 160 1.27 -11.07 4.90
CA ARG A 160 1.29 -12.00 3.79
C ARG A 160 0.15 -11.77 2.79
N GLY A 161 0.49 -11.88 1.51
CA GLY A 161 -0.49 -11.90 0.42
C GLY A 161 -1.13 -10.55 0.08
N ALA A 162 -0.84 -9.47 0.82
CA ALA A 162 -1.38 -8.14 0.52
C ALA A 162 -0.99 -7.66 -0.89
N LYS A 163 -1.92 -7.00 -1.59
CA LYS A 163 -1.77 -6.55 -2.97
C LYS A 163 -2.04 -5.06 -3.10
N PHE A 164 -1.11 -4.36 -3.66
CA PHE A 164 -1.16 -2.91 -3.87
C PHE A 164 -1.08 -2.60 -5.35
N ASP A 165 -1.99 -1.80 -5.83
CA ASP A 165 -1.93 -1.19 -7.16
C ASP A 165 -0.89 -0.05 -7.16
N ASN A 166 -0.80 0.70 -8.24
CA ASN A 166 0.24 1.70 -8.46
C ASN A 166 0.02 2.99 -7.65
N LEU A 167 1.11 3.74 -7.40
CA LEU A 167 1.08 5.09 -6.81
C LEU A 167 0.43 5.14 -5.41
N ILE A 168 0.72 4.19 -4.57
CA ILE A 168 0.21 4.13 -3.20
C ILE A 168 1.29 4.63 -2.23
N GLN A 169 0.87 5.43 -1.24
CA GLN A 169 1.71 5.85 -0.12
C GLN A 169 1.32 5.10 1.14
N ILE A 170 2.27 4.41 1.74
CA ILE A 170 2.12 3.75 3.05
C ILE A 170 3.00 4.49 4.04
N GLY A 171 2.38 5.25 4.95
CA GLY A 171 3.08 6.05 5.94
C GLY A 171 3.75 5.22 7.03
N HIS A 172 4.60 5.86 7.81
CA HIS A 172 5.37 5.24 8.87
C HIS A 172 4.51 4.52 9.91
N ASN A 173 4.98 3.40 10.47
CA ASN A 173 4.28 2.61 11.49
C ASN A 173 2.89 2.09 11.05
N CYS A 174 2.60 2.03 9.75
CA CYS A 174 1.42 1.35 9.26
C CYS A 174 1.55 -0.17 9.40
N GLU A 175 0.41 -0.82 9.59
CA GLU A 175 0.27 -2.27 9.61
C GLU A 175 -0.87 -2.67 8.67
N ILE A 176 -0.55 -3.47 7.62
CA ILE A 176 -1.53 -3.90 6.62
C ILE A 176 -1.70 -5.41 6.70
N GLY A 177 -2.91 -5.86 6.99
CA GLY A 177 -3.23 -7.28 7.23
C GLY A 177 -3.21 -8.16 5.99
N ASP A 178 -3.23 -9.48 6.25
CA ASP A 178 -3.15 -10.51 5.23
C ASP A 178 -4.19 -10.34 4.13
N ASP A 179 -3.80 -10.65 2.88
CA ASP A 179 -4.68 -10.69 1.70
C ASP A 179 -5.51 -9.41 1.47
N THR A 180 -5.13 -8.30 2.07
CA THR A 180 -5.76 -7.00 1.85
C THR A 180 -5.40 -6.47 0.46
N VAL A 181 -6.40 -5.92 -0.24
CA VAL A 181 -6.21 -5.33 -1.58
C VAL A 181 -6.45 -3.83 -1.55
N VAL A 182 -5.53 -3.09 -2.15
CA VAL A 182 -5.55 -1.62 -2.17
C VAL A 182 -5.40 -1.13 -3.61
N ALA A 183 -6.38 -0.35 -4.07
CA ALA A 183 -6.34 0.22 -5.41
C ALA A 183 -5.56 1.54 -5.46
N ALA A 184 -5.19 1.94 -6.66
CA ALA A 184 -4.26 3.03 -6.96
C ALA A 184 -4.58 4.38 -6.29
N LEU A 185 -3.51 5.18 -6.10
CA LEU A 185 -3.58 6.54 -5.56
C LEU A 185 -4.10 6.64 -4.12
N THR A 186 -4.09 5.55 -3.37
CA THR A 186 -4.47 5.53 -1.96
C THR A 186 -3.30 5.95 -1.07
N GLY A 187 -3.58 6.72 -0.01
CA GLY A 187 -2.61 7.15 0.98
C GLY A 187 -3.02 6.76 2.40
N PHE A 188 -2.18 5.95 3.05
CA PHE A 188 -2.31 5.65 4.48
C PHE A 188 -1.41 6.57 5.29
N SER A 189 -2.02 7.39 6.16
CA SER A 189 -1.26 8.21 7.11
C SER A 189 -0.59 7.36 8.18
N GLY A 190 0.43 7.91 8.81
CA GLY A 190 1.23 7.19 9.82
C GLY A 190 0.40 6.52 10.91
N GLY A 191 0.80 5.31 11.29
CA GLY A 191 0.15 4.52 12.32
C GLY A 191 -1.21 3.93 11.96
N THR A 192 -1.61 3.99 10.68
CA THR A 192 -2.86 3.36 10.20
C THR A 192 -2.74 1.84 10.26
N LYS A 193 -3.76 1.18 10.80
CA LYS A 193 -3.87 -0.28 10.82
C LYS A 193 -5.00 -0.76 9.91
N VAL A 194 -4.70 -1.65 8.98
CA VAL A 194 -5.70 -2.27 8.10
C VAL A 194 -5.75 -3.77 8.42
N GLY A 195 -6.93 -4.28 8.69
CA GLY A 195 -7.18 -5.69 8.97
C GLY A 195 -7.00 -6.56 7.74
N ARG A 196 -7.14 -7.87 7.92
CA ARG A 196 -7.02 -8.87 6.85
C ARG A 196 -8.23 -8.84 5.90
N ASN A 197 -7.97 -9.21 4.63
CA ASN A 197 -9.00 -9.28 3.58
C ASN A 197 -9.81 -7.98 3.41
N ALA A 198 -9.27 -6.84 3.79
CA ALA A 198 -9.90 -5.56 3.55
C ALA A 198 -9.79 -5.17 2.07
N ILE A 199 -10.76 -4.41 1.59
CA ILE A 199 -10.77 -3.86 0.22
C ILE A 199 -10.78 -2.35 0.32
N VAL A 200 -9.70 -1.73 -0.12
CA VAL A 200 -9.56 -0.28 -0.16
C VAL A 200 -9.52 0.17 -1.62
N ALA A 201 -10.58 0.83 -2.06
CA ALA A 201 -10.69 1.30 -3.44
C ALA A 201 -9.78 2.51 -3.71
N GLY A 202 -9.70 2.94 -4.96
CA GLY A 202 -8.75 3.98 -5.38
C GLY A 202 -9.02 5.37 -4.79
N GLN A 203 -7.93 6.13 -4.63
CA GLN A 203 -7.95 7.52 -4.14
C GLN A 203 -8.53 7.66 -2.70
N VAL A 204 -8.34 6.68 -1.86
CA VAL A 204 -8.69 6.75 -0.44
C VAL A 204 -7.56 7.44 0.33
N GLY A 205 -7.93 8.29 1.29
CA GLY A 205 -6.99 8.89 2.25
C GLY A 205 -7.41 8.58 3.67
N THR A 206 -6.46 8.29 4.56
CA THR A 206 -6.74 8.03 5.97
C THR A 206 -6.20 9.12 6.88
N ASN A 207 -6.85 9.37 8.01
CA ASN A 207 -6.23 10.07 9.13
C ASN A 207 -5.19 9.18 9.81
N GLN A 208 -4.32 9.81 10.60
CA GLN A 208 -3.32 9.11 11.41
C GLN A 208 -3.98 8.24 12.49
N HIS A 209 -3.31 7.12 12.83
CA HIS A 209 -3.66 6.26 13.96
C HIS A 209 -5.11 5.73 13.97
N ILE A 210 -5.70 5.54 12.79
CA ILE A 210 -7.01 4.89 12.68
C ILE A 210 -6.87 3.41 12.31
N SER A 211 -7.96 2.66 12.49
CA SER A 211 -8.04 1.25 12.08
C SER A 211 -9.15 1.04 11.06
N ILE A 212 -8.87 0.24 10.04
CA ILE A 212 -9.84 -0.33 9.10
C ILE A 212 -9.93 -1.81 9.43
N GLY A 213 -11.07 -2.27 9.92
CA GLY A 213 -11.24 -3.64 10.43
C GLY A 213 -11.17 -4.72 9.34
N ASP A 214 -11.06 -5.97 9.79
CA ASP A 214 -11.05 -7.15 8.92
C ASP A 214 -12.24 -7.15 7.94
N ARG A 215 -11.99 -7.48 6.66
CA ARG A 215 -13.01 -7.55 5.60
C ARG A 215 -13.85 -6.27 5.41
N ALA A 216 -13.41 -5.15 5.93
CA ALA A 216 -14.05 -3.88 5.65
C ALA A 216 -13.82 -3.46 4.18
N ILE A 217 -14.78 -2.74 3.62
CA ILE A 217 -14.71 -2.20 2.26
C ILE A 217 -14.76 -0.67 2.34
N VAL A 218 -13.72 -0.02 1.84
CA VAL A 218 -13.68 1.44 1.71
C VAL A 218 -13.83 1.79 0.23
N THR A 219 -14.93 2.48 -0.12
CA THR A 219 -15.20 2.85 -1.52
C THR A 219 -14.29 3.98 -2.00
N ALA A 220 -14.18 4.14 -3.31
CA ALA A 220 -13.26 5.11 -3.93
C ALA A 220 -13.48 6.56 -3.44
N ARG A 221 -12.39 7.32 -3.38
CA ARG A 221 -12.35 8.74 -2.97
C ARG A 221 -12.89 9.02 -1.57
N THR A 222 -12.81 8.06 -0.68
CA THR A 222 -13.26 8.23 0.70
C THR A 222 -12.15 8.80 1.57
N GLY A 223 -12.44 9.88 2.31
CA GLY A 223 -11.62 10.34 3.42
C GLY A 223 -12.01 9.59 4.69
N VAL A 224 -11.16 8.66 5.13
CA VAL A 224 -11.42 7.86 6.35
C VAL A 224 -10.88 8.63 7.54
N THR A 225 -11.77 9.37 8.21
CA THR A 225 -11.42 10.23 9.36
C THR A 225 -11.58 9.55 10.72
N LYS A 226 -12.21 8.37 10.76
CA LYS A 226 -12.47 7.56 11.96
C LYS A 226 -12.25 6.09 11.64
N SER A 227 -11.98 5.30 12.66
CA SER A 227 -11.85 3.85 12.51
C SER A 227 -13.13 3.22 11.94
N VAL A 228 -12.94 2.19 11.14
CA VAL A 228 -13.99 1.43 10.45
C VAL A 228 -14.07 0.04 11.07
N GLU A 229 -15.23 -0.34 11.57
CA GLU A 229 -15.46 -1.65 12.17
C GLU A 229 -15.29 -2.80 11.13
N PRO A 230 -14.93 -4.01 11.57
CA PRO A 230 -14.83 -5.17 10.70
C PRO A 230 -16.09 -5.42 9.86
N GLY A 231 -15.93 -5.80 8.60
CA GLY A 231 -17.01 -6.12 7.67
C GLY A 231 -17.87 -4.95 7.22
N ARG A 232 -17.59 -3.73 7.64
CA ARG A 232 -18.37 -2.54 7.24
C ARG A 232 -17.99 -2.08 5.84
N ILE A 233 -18.97 -1.57 5.13
CA ILE A 233 -18.80 -0.87 3.85
C ILE A 233 -19.00 0.62 4.11
N VAL A 234 -17.97 1.42 3.83
CA VAL A 234 -17.98 2.87 4.03
C VAL A 234 -17.62 3.62 2.75
N GLY A 235 -18.15 4.84 2.60
CA GLY A 235 -17.89 5.65 1.42
C GLY A 235 -18.40 7.08 1.55
N GLY A 236 -17.90 8.00 0.74
CA GLY A 236 -18.21 9.41 0.93
C GLY A 236 -18.39 10.34 -0.26
N LEU A 237 -18.26 9.91 -1.52
CA LEU A 237 -18.32 10.81 -2.68
C LEU A 237 -19.00 10.14 -3.90
N PRO A 238 -20.37 10.07 -3.93
CA PRO A 238 -21.03 9.61 -5.14
C PRO A 238 -20.97 10.67 -6.23
N VAL A 239 -20.79 10.25 -7.51
CA VAL A 239 -20.96 11.12 -8.67
C VAL A 239 -22.40 11.61 -8.76
N GLN A 240 -22.59 12.87 -9.07
CA GLN A 240 -23.90 13.50 -9.22
C GLN A 240 -23.93 14.36 -10.49
N ASP A 241 -25.13 14.61 -11.01
CA ASP A 241 -25.31 15.65 -12.03
C ASP A 241 -24.73 16.98 -11.54
N HIS A 242 -23.99 17.68 -12.41
CA HIS A 242 -23.24 18.88 -12.01
C HIS A 242 -24.15 19.99 -11.45
N MET A 243 -25.31 20.21 -12.04
CA MET A 243 -26.25 21.24 -11.57
C MET A 243 -26.88 20.85 -10.24
N LYS A 244 -27.19 19.57 -10.06
CA LYS A 244 -27.67 19.03 -8.78
C LYS A 244 -26.61 19.16 -7.68
N TRP A 245 -25.36 18.82 -8.00
CA TRP A 245 -24.23 18.96 -7.05
C TRP A 245 -24.04 20.42 -6.63
N ARG A 246 -24.01 21.38 -7.57
CA ARG A 246 -23.89 22.82 -7.26
C ARG A 246 -25.01 23.28 -6.33
N ARG A 247 -26.25 22.87 -6.61
CA ARG A 247 -27.42 23.23 -5.78
C ARG A 247 -27.26 22.65 -4.37
N LEU A 248 -26.84 21.39 -4.24
CA LEU A 248 -26.60 20.77 -2.95
C LEU A 248 -25.51 21.46 -2.13
N GLN A 249 -24.40 21.84 -2.76
CA GLN A 249 -23.33 22.60 -2.06
C GLN A 249 -23.85 23.93 -1.51
N ALA A 250 -24.65 24.67 -2.28
CA ALA A 250 -25.26 25.91 -1.82
C ALA A 250 -26.25 25.69 -0.65
N LEU A 251 -26.99 24.59 -0.64
CA LEU A 251 -27.91 24.24 0.44
C LEU A 251 -27.16 23.79 1.69
N ILE A 252 -26.09 22.98 1.55
CA ILE A 252 -25.25 22.54 2.68
C ILE A 252 -24.67 23.72 3.44
N ALA A 253 -24.20 24.75 2.74
CA ALA A 253 -23.66 25.97 3.35
C ALA A 253 -24.70 26.73 4.22
N ARG A 254 -25.99 26.53 3.95
CA ARG A 254 -27.11 27.16 4.67
C ARG A 254 -27.73 26.27 5.76
N LEU A 255 -27.23 25.05 5.95
CA LEU A 255 -27.77 24.15 6.99
C LEU A 255 -27.70 24.76 8.40
N PRO A 256 -26.62 25.41 8.86
CA PRO A 256 -26.57 26.03 10.18
C PRO A 256 -27.72 27.03 10.39
N GLU A 257 -27.99 27.91 9.38
CA GLU A 257 -29.10 28.85 9.41
C GLU A 257 -30.46 28.15 9.53
N LEU A 258 -30.67 27.06 8.80
CA LEU A 258 -31.89 26.27 8.85
C LEU A 258 -32.09 25.65 10.24
N PHE A 259 -31.02 25.07 10.84
CA PHE A 259 -31.09 24.53 12.20
C PHE A 259 -31.49 25.59 13.24
N ASP A 260 -30.96 26.80 13.14
CA ASP A 260 -31.30 27.90 14.05
C ASP A 260 -32.77 28.36 13.87
N ARG A 261 -33.27 28.31 12.64
CA ARG A 261 -34.68 28.61 12.35
C ARG A 261 -35.59 27.54 12.93
N VAL A 262 -35.28 26.26 12.78
CA VAL A 262 -36.04 25.14 13.33
C VAL A 262 -36.12 25.25 14.86
N LYS A 263 -34.98 25.43 15.54
CA LYS A 263 -34.94 25.61 17.01
C LYS A 263 -35.79 26.77 17.50
N ARG A 264 -35.85 27.87 16.74
CA ARG A 264 -36.70 29.00 17.08
C ARG A 264 -38.19 28.63 16.96
N LEU A 265 -38.59 27.90 15.93
CA LEU A 265 -40.00 27.46 15.75
C LEU A 265 -40.40 26.47 16.82
N GLU A 266 -39.57 25.50 17.18
CA GLU A 266 -39.82 24.56 18.28
C GLU A 266 -40.09 25.29 19.61
N ARG A 267 -39.21 26.25 19.97
CA ARG A 267 -39.37 27.06 21.19
C ARG A 267 -40.64 27.96 21.21
N SER A 268 -41.13 28.38 20.04
CA SER A 268 -42.36 29.14 19.97
C SER A 268 -43.60 28.25 20.13
N SER A 269 -43.55 27.03 19.55
CA SER A 269 -44.64 26.05 19.69
C SER A 269 -44.77 25.52 21.13
N ASP A 270 -43.66 25.34 21.87
CA ASP A 270 -43.69 24.93 23.28
C ASP A 270 -44.22 26.00 24.24
N LYS A 271 -44.32 27.26 23.79
CA LYS A 271 -44.88 28.35 24.58
C LYS A 271 -46.38 28.59 24.36
N GLU A 272 -46.94 27.97 23.31
CA GLU A 272 -48.38 28.08 22.97
C GLU A 272 -49.20 26.88 23.49
N ASN A 273 -48.53 25.86 24.05
CA ASN A 273 -49.12 24.72 24.77
C ASN A 273 -48.83 24.84 26.28
#